data_12a38c5cb867122c4d060b540788733e
#
_entry.id   12a38c5cb867122c4d060b540788733e
#
_cell.length_a   1.000
_cell.length_b   1.000
_cell.length_c   1.000
_cell.angle_alpha   90.00
_cell.angle_beta   90.00
_cell.angle_gamma   90.00
#
_symmetry.space_group_name_H-M   'P 1'
#
loop_
_entity.id
_entity.type
_entity.pdbx_description
1 polymer ?
#
loop_
_entity_poly.entity_id
_entity_poly.type
_entity_poly.pdbx_seq_one_letter_code
_entity_poly.pdbx_strand_id
1 'polypeptide(L)'
;MNLKLLTTLIGPVAVTVVMLPALISADEVEPAKSGAATVIAFGACAHENRPQPIWEAIVAAGPDLFIFAGDNIYADTNDMDVMKAKYAKLAGQPGYRKLLKTCPVLATWDDHDFGVNDGGKNYPQKKESAKICLDFFGVPKNDLRRTREGIYGSQIMGEKGRRVQVILLDTRYFRDDLDKYKRGEARPKNIVGWYRPTKDKSRTLLGEDQWSWLEEELKKPAEVRVIVSSIQVISWEKGMECWGNMPHERDRLFKLIETTKAKGAFFISGDVHFTELSMAKDEGPYPLYDLTSSGLNQSPGRTWYTSVNSYRLPGKVYPGRNFGLIQIDWAGKDTTITLQGRKESGEVVHEEIIPLSRLRMAGQSGQ
;
A
#
# COMPACT_ATOMS: atom_id res chain seq x y z
N MET A 1 -57.73 -45.99 16.25
CA MET A 1 -56.33 -45.72 16.61
C MET A 1 -55.86 -44.58 15.74
N ASN A 2 -55.94 -43.34 16.25
CA ASN A 2 -55.68 -42.11 15.45
C ASN A 2 -54.22 -41.68 15.57
N LEU A 3 -53.52 -41.65 14.42
CA LEU A 3 -52.16 -41.17 14.32
C LEU A 3 -52.21 -39.65 13.97
N LYS A 4 -51.80 -38.81 14.93
CA LYS A 4 -51.66 -37.35 14.72
C LYS A 4 -50.32 -37.08 14.06
N LEU A 5 -50.34 -36.52 12.83
CA LEU A 5 -49.20 -35.92 12.18
C LEU A 5 -48.85 -34.60 12.91
N LEU A 6 -47.61 -34.49 13.41
CA LEU A 6 -47.02 -33.23 13.80
C LEU A 6 -46.41 -32.57 12.58
N THR A 7 -46.96 -31.46 12.14
CA THR A 7 -46.36 -30.56 11.16
C THR A 7 -45.48 -29.56 11.89
N THR A 8 -44.18 -29.66 11.71
CA THR A 8 -43.20 -28.66 12.18
C THR A 8 -43.15 -27.49 11.21
N LEU A 9 -43.63 -26.35 11.64
CA LEU A 9 -43.49 -25.07 10.90
C LEU A 9 -42.05 -24.57 11.07
N ILE A 10 -41.28 -24.59 10.00
CA ILE A 10 -40.00 -23.87 9.92
C ILE A 10 -40.32 -22.45 9.47
N GLY A 11 -40.26 -21.50 10.39
CA GLY A 11 -40.39 -20.09 10.11
C GLY A 11 -39.16 -19.53 9.36
N PRO A 12 -39.33 -18.51 8.51
CA PRO A 12 -38.21 -17.93 7.78
C PRO A 12 -37.23 -17.23 8.73
N VAL A 13 -35.96 -17.61 8.65
CA VAL A 13 -34.88 -16.89 9.33
C VAL A 13 -34.67 -15.57 8.58
N ALA A 14 -35.10 -14.48 9.21
CA ALA A 14 -34.83 -13.14 8.71
C ALA A 14 -33.32 -12.89 8.81
N VAL A 15 -32.61 -12.89 7.70
CA VAL A 15 -31.23 -12.39 7.62
C VAL A 15 -31.29 -10.88 7.72
N THR A 16 -31.04 -10.36 8.90
CA THR A 16 -30.88 -8.92 9.12
C THR A 16 -29.56 -8.51 8.45
N VAL A 17 -29.66 -7.94 7.25
CA VAL A 17 -28.54 -7.25 6.61
C VAL A 17 -28.26 -6.03 7.46
N VAL A 18 -27.24 -6.12 8.31
CA VAL A 18 -26.68 -4.94 8.99
C VAL A 18 -26.02 -4.09 7.91
N MET A 19 -26.73 -3.06 7.46
CA MET A 19 -26.11 -2.00 6.68
C MET A 19 -25.02 -1.36 7.55
N LEU A 20 -23.76 -1.56 7.19
CA LEU A 20 -22.67 -0.75 7.73
C LEU A 20 -22.96 0.73 7.41
N PRO A 21 -22.69 1.66 8.35
CA PRO A 21 -22.79 3.08 8.07
C PRO A 21 -21.92 3.42 6.84
N ALA A 22 -22.48 4.23 5.95
CA ALA A 22 -21.80 4.70 4.76
C ALA A 22 -20.40 5.23 5.13
N LEU A 23 -19.37 4.66 4.53
CA LEU A 23 -18.04 5.23 4.55
C LEU A 23 -18.16 6.63 3.94
N ILE A 24 -17.59 7.62 4.62
CA ILE A 24 -17.63 9.03 4.22
C ILE A 24 -17.15 9.14 2.77
N SER A 25 -17.92 9.81 1.93
CA SER A 25 -17.59 10.05 0.53
C SER A 25 -16.23 10.76 0.43
N ALA A 26 -15.42 10.41 -0.56
CA ALA A 26 -14.10 11.00 -0.77
C ALA A 26 -14.12 12.53 -1.01
N ASP A 27 -15.30 13.09 -1.24
CA ASP A 27 -15.51 14.54 -1.43
C ASP A 27 -15.77 15.30 -0.12
N GLU A 28 -15.94 14.61 1.02
CA GLU A 28 -16.19 15.21 2.34
C GLU A 28 -15.15 14.72 3.38
N VAL A 29 -13.88 14.62 3.01
CA VAL A 29 -12.84 14.53 4.03
C VAL A 29 -12.72 15.94 4.62
N GLU A 30 -13.24 16.12 5.83
CA GLU A 30 -13.00 17.35 6.58
C GLU A 30 -11.51 17.71 6.52
N PRO A 31 -11.16 19.01 6.36
CA PRO A 31 -9.78 19.40 6.34
C PRO A 31 -9.11 18.89 7.63
N ALA A 32 -7.93 18.29 7.49
CA ALA A 32 -7.12 17.82 8.59
C ALA A 32 -7.18 18.85 9.73
N LYS A 33 -7.40 18.36 10.96
CA LYS A 33 -7.41 19.20 12.16
C LYS A 33 -6.35 20.28 12.02
N SER A 34 -6.65 21.53 12.28
CA SER A 34 -5.74 22.67 12.16
C SER A 34 -4.54 22.54 13.12
N GLY A 35 -3.73 21.51 12.90
CA GLY A 35 -2.57 21.12 13.68
C GLY A 35 -1.27 21.50 12.97
N ALA A 36 -0.21 21.64 13.73
CA ALA A 36 1.13 21.92 13.21
C ALA A 36 1.72 20.72 12.41
N ALA A 37 1.13 19.53 12.51
CA ALA A 37 1.62 18.30 11.87
C ALA A 37 0.49 17.50 11.19
N THR A 38 0.85 16.76 10.13
CA THR A 38 -0.01 15.74 9.49
C THR A 38 0.55 14.37 9.82
N VAL A 39 -0.29 13.45 10.31
CA VAL A 39 0.09 12.09 10.70
C VAL A 39 -0.58 11.07 9.78
N ILE A 40 0.20 10.28 9.08
CA ILE A 40 -0.29 9.20 8.23
C ILE A 40 0.27 7.88 8.73
N ALA A 41 -0.60 6.94 9.10
CA ALA A 41 -0.21 5.57 9.38
C ALA A 41 -0.45 4.69 8.15
N PHE A 42 0.37 3.66 7.98
CA PHE A 42 0.18 2.71 6.88
C PHE A 42 0.68 1.31 7.24
N GLY A 43 0.24 0.34 6.47
CA GLY A 43 0.74 -1.02 6.58
C GLY A 43 0.17 -1.92 5.50
N ALA A 44 0.70 -3.13 5.43
CA ALA A 44 0.29 -4.19 4.51
C ALA A 44 0.25 -5.53 5.23
N CYS A 45 -0.28 -6.56 4.56
CA CYS A 45 -0.29 -7.96 5.02
C CYS A 45 -1.11 -8.17 6.31
N ALA A 46 -2.41 -7.90 6.19
CA ALA A 46 -3.42 -8.03 7.25
C ALA A 46 -4.27 -9.30 7.05
N HIS A 47 -3.75 -10.47 7.45
CA HIS A 47 -4.48 -11.73 7.30
C HIS A 47 -5.74 -11.76 8.17
N GLU A 48 -6.90 -11.76 7.54
CA GLU A 48 -8.24 -11.60 8.14
C GLU A 48 -8.63 -12.69 9.16
N ASN A 49 -8.01 -13.88 9.08
CA ASN A 49 -8.27 -14.99 10.01
C ASN A 49 -7.34 -15.02 11.23
N ARG A 50 -6.41 -14.07 11.35
CA ARG A 50 -5.47 -14.00 12.47
C ARG A 50 -5.77 -12.82 13.36
N PRO A 51 -5.43 -12.89 14.67
CA PRO A 51 -5.53 -11.73 15.56
C PRO A 51 -4.77 -10.52 15.03
N GLN A 52 -5.35 -9.34 15.19
CA GLN A 52 -4.81 -8.08 14.70
C GLN A 52 -4.71 -7.02 15.83
N PRO A 53 -3.96 -7.28 16.91
CA PRO A 53 -3.85 -6.34 18.04
C PRO A 53 -3.16 -5.03 17.67
N ILE A 54 -2.42 -4.99 16.57
CA ILE A 54 -1.69 -3.83 16.06
C ILE A 54 -2.56 -2.58 15.87
N TRP A 55 -3.88 -2.77 15.62
CA TRP A 55 -4.82 -1.65 15.45
C TRP A 55 -4.89 -0.73 16.67
N GLU A 56 -4.67 -1.26 17.88
CA GLU A 56 -4.66 -0.45 19.09
C GLU A 56 -3.51 0.58 19.07
N ALA A 57 -2.33 0.16 18.67
CA ALA A 57 -1.16 1.03 18.57
C ALA A 57 -1.31 2.04 17.42
N ILE A 58 -1.89 1.62 16.29
CA ILE A 58 -2.15 2.51 15.14
C ILE A 58 -3.15 3.60 15.56
N VAL A 59 -4.26 3.24 16.19
CA VAL A 59 -5.27 4.19 16.68
C VAL A 59 -4.66 5.15 17.73
N ALA A 60 -3.83 4.60 18.65
CA ALA A 60 -3.16 5.41 19.67
C ALA A 60 -2.16 6.42 19.09
N ALA A 61 -1.62 6.18 17.89
CA ALA A 61 -0.77 7.13 17.18
C ALA A 61 -1.54 8.34 16.63
N GLY A 62 -2.87 8.33 16.67
CA GLY A 62 -3.75 9.43 16.27
C GLY A 62 -3.62 9.84 14.80
N PRO A 63 -3.65 8.91 13.83
CA PRO A 63 -3.46 9.26 12.43
C PRO A 63 -4.62 10.11 11.89
N ASP A 64 -4.28 11.03 10.99
CA ASP A 64 -5.24 11.78 10.16
C ASP A 64 -5.68 10.96 8.95
N LEU A 65 -4.89 9.96 8.57
CA LEU A 65 -5.15 9.03 7.46
C LEU A 65 -4.49 7.69 7.75
N PHE A 66 -5.17 6.59 7.40
CA PHE A 66 -4.55 5.27 7.30
C PHE A 66 -4.48 4.82 5.83
N ILE A 67 -3.35 4.21 5.42
CA ILE A 67 -3.17 3.69 4.07
C ILE A 67 -2.89 2.18 4.14
N PHE A 68 -3.73 1.39 3.49
CA PHE A 68 -3.39 0.01 3.17
C PHE A 68 -2.50 -0.02 1.92
N ALA A 69 -1.33 -0.60 2.05
CA ALA A 69 -0.36 -0.77 0.97
C ALA A 69 -0.39 -2.19 0.36
N GLY A 70 -1.55 -2.84 0.36
CA GLY A 70 -1.76 -4.17 -0.21
C GLY A 70 -1.91 -5.30 0.80
N ASP A 71 -2.31 -6.48 0.33
CA ASP A 71 -2.60 -7.66 1.15
C ASP A 71 -3.56 -7.36 2.31
N ASN A 72 -4.64 -6.67 1.97
CA ASN A 72 -5.65 -6.27 2.94
C ASN A 72 -6.42 -7.48 3.50
N ILE A 73 -6.49 -8.54 2.69
CA ILE A 73 -6.97 -9.89 3.01
C ILE A 73 -6.12 -10.92 2.25
N TYR A 74 -6.19 -12.18 2.64
CA TYR A 74 -5.53 -13.30 1.96
C TYR A 74 -6.60 -14.17 1.27
N ALA A 75 -7.09 -13.70 0.13
CA ALA A 75 -8.16 -14.38 -0.60
C ALA A 75 -7.67 -15.62 -1.34
N ASP A 76 -6.64 -15.50 -2.15
CA ASP A 76 -6.03 -16.58 -2.94
C ASP A 76 -7.07 -17.48 -3.63
N THR A 77 -7.99 -16.89 -4.36
CA THR A 77 -9.17 -17.58 -4.88
C THR A 77 -9.64 -17.04 -6.21
N ASN A 78 -10.25 -17.90 -7.02
CA ASN A 78 -11.06 -17.49 -8.17
C ASN A 78 -12.57 -17.41 -7.83
N ASP A 79 -12.95 -17.73 -6.60
CA ASP A 79 -14.31 -17.64 -6.10
C ASP A 79 -14.54 -16.29 -5.43
N MET A 80 -15.35 -15.45 -6.05
CA MET A 80 -15.61 -14.08 -5.61
C MET A 80 -16.46 -14.02 -4.33
N ASP A 81 -17.21 -15.06 -4.00
CA ASP A 81 -17.96 -15.10 -2.74
C ASP A 81 -17.01 -15.40 -1.57
N VAL A 82 -15.98 -16.21 -1.79
CA VAL A 82 -14.88 -16.41 -0.82
C VAL A 82 -14.17 -15.07 -0.58
N MET A 83 -13.84 -14.31 -1.63
CA MET A 83 -13.18 -12.99 -1.50
C MET A 83 -14.04 -12.02 -0.69
N LYS A 84 -15.34 -11.89 -1.00
CA LYS A 84 -16.29 -11.06 -0.24
C LYS A 84 -16.36 -11.47 1.24
N ALA A 85 -16.42 -12.79 1.50
CA ALA A 85 -16.45 -13.31 2.86
C ALA A 85 -15.19 -12.96 3.67
N LYS A 86 -14.01 -12.94 3.03
CA LYS A 86 -12.75 -12.54 3.65
C LYS A 86 -12.70 -11.03 3.94
N TYR A 87 -13.15 -10.19 3.02
CA TYR A 87 -13.31 -8.75 3.30
C TYR A 87 -14.32 -8.51 4.44
N ALA A 88 -15.42 -9.27 4.50
CA ALA A 88 -16.37 -9.18 5.61
C ALA A 88 -15.74 -9.56 6.97
N LYS A 89 -14.79 -10.52 6.99
CA LYS A 89 -14.03 -10.84 8.22
C LYS A 89 -13.11 -9.69 8.63
N LEU A 90 -12.44 -9.02 7.70
CA LEU A 90 -11.66 -7.82 8.00
C LEU A 90 -12.55 -6.72 8.58
N ALA A 91 -13.71 -6.44 7.97
CA ALA A 91 -14.70 -5.50 8.48
C ALA A 91 -15.21 -5.88 9.89
N GLY A 92 -15.21 -7.17 10.21
CA GLY A 92 -15.56 -7.72 11.52
C GLY A 92 -14.52 -7.47 12.61
N GLN A 93 -13.28 -7.18 12.29
CA GLN A 93 -12.20 -6.97 13.27
C GLN A 93 -12.48 -5.75 14.15
N PRO A 94 -12.54 -5.91 15.48
CA PRO A 94 -12.89 -4.80 16.38
C PRO A 94 -11.92 -3.62 16.28
N GLY A 95 -10.62 -3.90 16.17
CA GLY A 95 -9.58 -2.86 16.06
C GLY A 95 -9.68 -2.10 14.74
N TYR A 96 -9.95 -2.77 13.62
CA TYR A 96 -10.17 -2.12 12.33
C TYR A 96 -11.41 -1.20 12.38
N ARG A 97 -12.51 -1.66 13.00
CA ARG A 97 -13.70 -0.80 13.20
C ARG A 97 -13.41 0.43 14.06
N LYS A 98 -12.49 0.33 15.02
CA LYS A 98 -12.04 1.46 15.82
C LYS A 98 -11.22 2.43 14.95
N LEU A 99 -10.34 1.93 14.09
CA LEU A 99 -9.59 2.74 13.12
C LEU A 99 -10.53 3.54 12.21
N LEU A 100 -11.56 2.90 11.63
CA LEU A 100 -12.55 3.56 10.76
C LEU A 100 -13.31 4.73 11.44
N LYS A 101 -13.35 4.75 12.78
CA LYS A 101 -13.91 5.87 13.57
C LYS A 101 -12.86 6.93 13.88
N THR A 102 -11.59 6.65 13.66
CA THR A 102 -10.46 7.53 14.00
C THR A 102 -10.06 8.39 12.82
N CYS A 103 -9.94 7.80 11.63
CA CYS A 103 -9.50 8.48 10.43
C CYS A 103 -10.07 7.81 9.17
N PRO A 104 -10.07 8.53 8.03
CA PRO A 104 -10.32 7.94 6.72
C PRO A 104 -9.27 6.88 6.37
N VAL A 105 -9.64 5.98 5.45
CA VAL A 105 -8.78 4.89 4.98
C VAL A 105 -8.68 4.95 3.46
N LEU A 106 -7.45 4.96 2.94
CA LEU A 106 -7.14 4.72 1.54
C LEU A 106 -6.52 3.34 1.37
N ALA A 107 -6.67 2.73 0.21
CA ALA A 107 -6.12 1.41 -0.03
C ALA A 107 -5.72 1.18 -1.49
N THR A 108 -4.64 0.45 -1.67
CA THR A 108 -4.38 -0.34 -2.86
C THR A 108 -4.40 -1.82 -2.50
N TRP A 109 -4.39 -2.70 -3.47
CA TRP A 109 -4.27 -4.14 -3.28
C TRP A 109 -2.85 -4.64 -3.52
N ASP A 110 -2.59 -5.90 -3.13
CA ASP A 110 -1.48 -6.69 -3.62
C ASP A 110 -2.00 -8.04 -4.15
N ASP A 111 -1.17 -9.05 -4.29
CA ASP A 111 -1.51 -10.31 -4.96
C ASP A 111 -2.58 -11.12 -4.24
N HIS A 112 -2.54 -11.19 -2.92
CA HIS A 112 -3.50 -11.99 -2.14
C HIS A 112 -4.92 -11.45 -2.16
N ASP A 113 -5.12 -10.15 -2.19
CA ASP A 113 -6.44 -9.51 -2.30
C ASP A 113 -6.78 -9.11 -3.75
N PHE A 114 -5.81 -9.09 -4.67
CA PHE A 114 -6.06 -9.08 -6.10
C PHE A 114 -6.67 -10.41 -6.58
N GLY A 115 -6.15 -11.54 -6.05
CA GLY A 115 -6.73 -12.83 -6.38
C GLY A 115 -5.92 -14.06 -6.09
N VAL A 116 -4.66 -14.12 -6.46
CA VAL A 116 -3.78 -15.28 -6.27
C VAL A 116 -2.35 -14.84 -6.06
N ASN A 117 -1.64 -15.60 -5.21
CA ASN A 117 -0.22 -15.34 -4.91
C ASN A 117 0.60 -15.08 -6.18
N ASP A 118 1.38 -14.00 -6.18
CA ASP A 118 2.17 -13.50 -7.31
C ASP A 118 1.33 -13.23 -8.59
N GLY A 119 0.01 -13.02 -8.48
CA GLY A 119 -0.89 -12.78 -9.60
C GLY A 119 -0.61 -11.46 -10.33
N GLY A 120 -0.87 -11.44 -11.64
CA GLY A 120 -0.72 -10.27 -12.50
C GLY A 120 -1.80 -10.25 -13.59
N LYS A 121 -1.54 -9.57 -14.72
CA LYS A 121 -2.54 -9.28 -15.77
C LYS A 121 -3.33 -10.48 -16.28
N ASN A 122 -2.78 -11.69 -16.14
CA ASN A 122 -3.40 -12.94 -16.61
C ASN A 122 -4.42 -13.52 -15.62
N TYR A 123 -4.61 -12.92 -14.43
CA TYR A 123 -5.61 -13.38 -13.47
C TYR A 123 -7.02 -13.15 -14.03
N PRO A 124 -7.85 -14.23 -14.15
CA PRO A 124 -9.11 -14.15 -14.91
C PRO A 124 -10.19 -13.32 -14.22
N GLN A 125 -10.19 -13.25 -12.88
CA GLN A 125 -11.23 -12.56 -12.12
C GLN A 125 -10.87 -11.11 -11.74
N LYS A 126 -9.81 -10.54 -12.31
CA LYS A 126 -9.28 -9.22 -11.92
C LYS A 126 -10.31 -8.09 -11.94
N LYS A 127 -11.29 -8.12 -12.86
CA LYS A 127 -12.36 -7.10 -12.95
C LYS A 127 -13.34 -7.21 -11.77
N GLU A 128 -13.73 -8.43 -11.42
CA GLU A 128 -14.63 -8.67 -10.29
C GLU A 128 -13.93 -8.41 -8.96
N SER A 129 -12.64 -8.77 -8.83
CA SER A 129 -11.82 -8.43 -7.67
C SER A 129 -11.74 -6.92 -7.48
N ALA A 130 -11.50 -6.15 -8.56
CA ALA A 130 -11.48 -4.69 -8.51
C ALA A 130 -12.79 -4.12 -7.97
N LYS A 131 -13.93 -4.61 -8.48
CA LYS A 131 -15.24 -4.20 -8.01
C LYS A 131 -15.44 -4.47 -6.53
N ILE A 132 -15.09 -5.68 -6.06
CA ILE A 132 -15.22 -6.07 -4.65
C ILE A 132 -14.33 -5.20 -3.76
N CYS A 133 -13.08 -4.98 -4.14
CA CYS A 133 -12.14 -4.13 -3.42
C CYS A 133 -12.67 -2.69 -3.31
N LEU A 134 -13.08 -2.09 -4.43
CA LEU A 134 -13.62 -0.73 -4.46
C LEU A 134 -14.93 -0.60 -3.67
N ASP A 135 -15.79 -1.65 -3.68
CA ASP A 135 -17.02 -1.68 -2.87
C ASP A 135 -16.70 -1.74 -1.38
N PHE A 136 -15.74 -2.58 -1.00
CA PHE A 136 -15.31 -2.73 0.39
C PHE A 136 -14.76 -1.42 0.98
N PHE A 137 -13.91 -0.73 0.25
CA PHE A 137 -13.34 0.54 0.67
C PHE A 137 -14.26 1.75 0.42
N GLY A 138 -15.52 1.52 0.04
CA GLY A 138 -16.54 2.57 -0.09
C GLY A 138 -16.23 3.60 -1.18
N VAL A 139 -15.49 3.23 -2.21
CA VAL A 139 -15.19 4.12 -3.32
C VAL A 139 -16.49 4.58 -3.99
N PRO A 140 -16.72 5.89 -4.18
CA PRO A 140 -17.96 6.42 -4.75
C PRO A 140 -18.33 5.81 -6.10
N LYS A 141 -19.62 5.69 -6.41
CA LYS A 141 -20.10 5.08 -7.67
C LYS A 141 -19.70 5.89 -8.91
N ASN A 142 -19.50 7.19 -8.77
CA ASN A 142 -19.06 8.11 -9.83
C ASN A 142 -17.53 8.26 -9.93
N ASP A 143 -16.77 7.55 -9.11
CA ASP A 143 -15.29 7.56 -9.16
C ASP A 143 -14.79 6.90 -10.44
N LEU A 144 -13.77 7.48 -11.08
CA LEU A 144 -13.18 6.98 -12.32
C LEU A 144 -12.64 5.54 -12.20
N ARG A 145 -12.22 5.11 -11.00
CA ARG A 145 -11.81 3.73 -10.73
C ARG A 145 -12.91 2.70 -10.97
N ARG A 146 -14.18 3.13 -11.04
CA ARG A 146 -15.32 2.25 -11.33
C ARG A 146 -15.51 1.95 -12.81
N THR A 147 -14.95 2.77 -13.69
CA THR A 147 -15.17 2.72 -15.13
C THR A 147 -13.91 2.43 -15.94
N ARG A 148 -12.74 2.55 -15.35
CA ARG A 148 -11.45 2.23 -15.97
C ARG A 148 -10.90 0.90 -15.47
N GLU A 149 -9.87 0.38 -16.12
CA GLU A 149 -9.13 -0.80 -15.69
C GLU A 149 -8.16 -0.46 -14.55
N GLY A 150 -8.05 -1.35 -13.54
CA GLY A 150 -7.25 -1.16 -12.35
C GLY A 150 -7.89 -0.28 -11.28
N ILE A 151 -7.28 -0.27 -10.08
CA ILE A 151 -7.80 0.46 -8.91
C ILE A 151 -6.94 1.67 -8.50
N TYR A 152 -5.92 2.00 -9.29
CA TYR A 152 -5.04 3.14 -8.99
C TYR A 152 -5.82 4.44 -8.81
N GLY A 153 -5.34 5.32 -7.95
CA GLY A 153 -6.03 6.56 -7.64
C GLY A 153 -5.15 7.54 -6.87
N SER A 154 -5.60 8.78 -6.75
CA SER A 154 -4.86 9.81 -6.03
C SER A 154 -5.83 10.69 -5.25
N GLN A 155 -5.35 11.17 -4.10
CA GLN A 155 -6.06 12.14 -3.28
C GLN A 155 -5.08 13.21 -2.81
N ILE A 156 -5.50 14.48 -2.87
CA ILE A 156 -4.75 15.60 -2.29
C ILE A 156 -5.53 16.08 -1.06
N MET A 157 -4.84 16.17 0.07
CA MET A 157 -5.36 16.67 1.33
C MET A 157 -4.54 17.88 1.80
N GLY A 158 -5.14 18.70 2.64
CA GLY A 158 -4.52 19.92 3.14
C GLY A 158 -4.65 21.11 2.19
N GLU A 159 -4.33 22.30 2.70
CA GLU A 159 -4.41 23.58 2.00
C GLU A 159 -3.11 23.95 1.27
N LYS A 160 -3.15 24.95 0.41
CA LYS A 160 -1.95 25.45 -0.29
C LYS A 160 -0.82 25.74 0.70
N GLY A 161 0.36 25.20 0.41
CA GLY A 161 1.55 25.27 1.27
C GLY A 161 1.69 24.07 2.22
N ARG A 162 0.63 23.26 2.41
CA ARG A 162 0.61 22.07 3.28
C ARG A 162 -0.07 20.86 2.62
N ARG A 163 -0.10 20.82 1.28
CA ARG A 163 -0.77 19.74 0.57
C ARG A 163 0.06 18.46 0.59
N VAL A 164 -0.60 17.39 0.98
CA VAL A 164 -0.08 16.03 0.83
C VAL A 164 -0.88 15.34 -0.26
N GLN A 165 -0.19 14.91 -1.31
CA GLN A 165 -0.77 14.04 -2.34
C GLN A 165 -0.44 12.60 -2.01
N VAL A 166 -1.45 11.75 -1.89
CA VAL A 166 -1.31 10.29 -1.81
C VAL A 166 -1.63 9.71 -3.18
N ILE A 167 -0.70 8.99 -3.76
CA ILE A 167 -0.82 8.35 -5.08
C ILE A 167 -0.78 6.84 -4.86
N LEU A 168 -1.92 6.17 -5.08
CA LEU A 168 -2.05 4.71 -4.95
C LEU A 168 -1.78 4.06 -6.29
N LEU A 169 -0.69 3.32 -6.42
CA LEU A 169 -0.39 2.56 -7.62
C LEU A 169 -1.06 1.19 -7.58
N ASP A 170 -1.49 0.71 -8.74
CA ASP A 170 -1.93 -0.66 -8.96
C ASP A 170 -0.80 -1.44 -9.64
N THR A 171 -0.11 -2.26 -8.88
CA THR A 171 1.04 -3.05 -9.34
C THR A 171 0.64 -4.45 -9.81
N ARG A 172 -0.68 -4.75 -9.96
CA ARG A 172 -1.18 -6.09 -10.28
C ARG A 172 -1.96 -6.16 -11.58
N TYR A 173 -2.89 -5.25 -11.81
CA TYR A 173 -3.88 -5.36 -12.89
C TYR A 173 -3.26 -5.48 -14.29
N PHE A 174 -2.16 -4.75 -14.54
CA PHE A 174 -1.46 -4.69 -15.82
C PHE A 174 -0.14 -5.47 -15.83
N ARG A 175 0.34 -5.90 -14.66
CA ARG A 175 1.67 -6.46 -14.49
C ARG A 175 1.84 -7.73 -15.33
N ASP A 176 2.88 -7.72 -16.15
CA ASP A 176 3.35 -8.90 -16.87
C ASP A 176 3.96 -9.96 -15.94
N ASP A 177 4.01 -11.19 -16.40
CA ASP A 177 4.63 -12.28 -15.67
C ASP A 177 6.11 -12.00 -15.39
N LEU A 178 6.59 -12.37 -14.21
CA LEU A 178 7.97 -12.17 -13.78
C LEU A 178 8.89 -13.31 -14.25
N ASP A 179 10.14 -12.98 -14.56
CA ASP A 179 11.16 -13.99 -14.85
C ASP A 179 11.59 -14.69 -13.57
N LYS A 180 11.60 -16.04 -13.60
CA LYS A 180 12.02 -16.87 -12.46
C LYS A 180 13.32 -17.61 -12.77
N TYR A 181 14.13 -17.81 -11.74
CA TYR A 181 15.21 -18.79 -11.79
C TYR A 181 14.58 -20.19 -11.92
N LYS A 182 15.10 -21.00 -12.83
CA LYS A 182 14.66 -22.38 -13.00
C LYS A 182 15.10 -23.24 -11.81
N ARG A 183 14.38 -24.33 -11.55
CA ARG A 183 14.79 -25.30 -10.51
C ARG A 183 16.16 -25.85 -10.86
N GLY A 184 17.12 -25.75 -9.93
CA GLY A 184 18.53 -26.18 -10.13
C GLY A 184 19.42 -25.15 -10.82
N GLU A 185 18.89 -24.01 -11.28
CA GLU A 185 19.69 -22.90 -11.79
C GLU A 185 20.47 -22.24 -10.65
N ALA A 186 21.74 -21.92 -10.89
CA ALA A 186 22.56 -21.20 -9.93
C ALA A 186 22.02 -19.78 -9.70
N ARG A 187 21.82 -19.45 -8.43
CA ARG A 187 21.41 -18.10 -8.01
C ARG A 187 22.57 -17.37 -7.35
N PRO A 188 22.65 -16.04 -7.44
CA PRO A 188 23.61 -15.27 -6.66
C PRO A 188 23.48 -15.59 -5.16
N LYS A 189 24.61 -15.58 -4.43
CA LYS A 189 24.59 -15.77 -2.97
C LYS A 189 23.73 -14.69 -2.32
N ASN A 190 23.02 -15.08 -1.24
CA ASN A 190 22.15 -14.19 -0.46
C ASN A 190 20.84 -13.72 -1.15
N ILE A 191 20.48 -14.24 -2.31
CA ILE A 191 19.14 -14.10 -2.88
C ILE A 191 18.21 -15.14 -2.25
N VAL A 192 17.13 -14.67 -1.63
CA VAL A 192 16.16 -15.54 -0.95
C VAL A 192 14.98 -15.91 -1.84
N GLY A 193 14.61 -15.04 -2.78
CA GLY A 193 13.48 -15.23 -3.68
C GLY A 193 13.84 -15.99 -4.96
N TRP A 194 12.88 -16.07 -5.86
CA TRP A 194 12.95 -16.82 -7.11
C TRP A 194 12.97 -15.94 -8.35
N TYR A 195 12.73 -14.65 -8.19
CA TYR A 195 12.63 -13.71 -9.31
C TYR A 195 13.98 -13.11 -9.68
N ARG A 196 14.11 -12.77 -10.95
CA ARG A 196 15.25 -12.06 -11.50
C ARG A 196 14.79 -10.93 -12.41
N PRO A 197 15.62 -9.89 -12.60
CA PRO A 197 15.31 -8.81 -13.52
C PRO A 197 15.06 -9.34 -14.94
N THR A 198 13.97 -8.90 -15.57
CA THR A 198 13.71 -9.23 -16.97
C THR A 198 14.61 -8.40 -17.91
N LYS A 199 14.96 -9.01 -19.06
CA LYS A 199 15.61 -8.31 -20.17
C LYS A 199 14.62 -7.83 -21.21
N ASP A 200 13.38 -8.28 -21.12
CA ASP A 200 12.31 -7.94 -22.06
C ASP A 200 11.69 -6.59 -21.68
N LYS A 201 12.07 -5.55 -22.39
CA LYS A 201 11.60 -4.18 -22.18
C LYS A 201 10.17 -3.94 -22.67
N SER A 202 9.52 -4.92 -23.30
CA SER A 202 8.10 -4.81 -23.68
C SER A 202 7.17 -5.15 -22.52
N ARG A 203 7.68 -5.75 -21.46
CA ARG A 203 6.89 -6.07 -20.26
C ARG A 203 6.65 -4.81 -19.45
N THR A 204 5.47 -4.74 -18.86
CA THR A 204 5.07 -3.59 -18.04
C THR A 204 4.61 -4.01 -16.65
N LEU A 205 4.81 -3.13 -15.69
CA LEU A 205 4.29 -3.24 -14.33
C LEU A 205 2.94 -2.51 -14.22
N LEU A 206 2.85 -1.27 -14.73
CA LEU A 206 1.70 -0.41 -14.56
C LEU A 206 0.77 -0.36 -15.79
N GLY A 207 1.25 -0.68 -16.99
CA GLY A 207 0.52 -0.45 -18.23
C GLY A 207 0.48 1.03 -18.63
N GLU A 208 0.34 1.31 -19.93
CA GLU A 208 0.47 2.68 -20.47
C GLU A 208 -0.62 3.63 -19.97
N ASP A 209 -1.84 3.15 -19.73
CA ASP A 209 -2.94 3.97 -19.22
C ASP A 209 -2.63 4.50 -17.81
N GLN A 210 -2.09 3.63 -16.94
CA GLN A 210 -1.70 4.05 -15.60
C GLN A 210 -0.45 4.95 -15.62
N TRP A 211 0.50 4.71 -16.53
CA TRP A 211 1.65 5.58 -16.71
C TRP A 211 1.25 6.99 -17.14
N SER A 212 0.35 7.11 -18.11
CA SER A 212 -0.15 8.41 -18.58
C SER A 212 -0.90 9.14 -17.46
N TRP A 213 -1.73 8.42 -16.71
CA TRP A 213 -2.42 8.96 -15.54
C TRP A 213 -1.43 9.44 -14.46
N LEU A 214 -0.39 8.63 -14.15
CA LEU A 214 0.60 8.97 -13.14
C LEU A 214 1.37 10.24 -13.51
N GLU A 215 1.68 10.43 -14.78
CA GLU A 215 2.31 11.66 -15.27
C GLU A 215 1.44 12.88 -14.95
N GLU A 216 0.15 12.82 -15.23
CA GLU A 216 -0.76 13.94 -14.93
C GLU A 216 -0.92 14.16 -13.41
N GLU A 217 -0.92 13.08 -12.61
CA GLU A 217 -0.97 13.22 -11.16
C GLU A 217 0.28 13.90 -10.59
N LEU A 218 1.47 13.54 -11.08
CA LEU A 218 2.72 14.12 -10.61
C LEU A 218 2.89 15.62 -10.99
N LYS A 219 2.19 16.09 -12.01
CA LYS A 219 2.14 17.51 -12.40
C LYS A 219 1.24 18.35 -11.48
N LYS A 220 0.34 17.73 -10.72
CA LYS A 220 -0.56 18.45 -9.81
C LYS A 220 0.22 19.12 -8.68
N PRO A 221 -0.22 20.29 -8.22
CA PRO A 221 0.48 21.01 -7.17
C PRO A 221 0.33 20.31 -5.81
N ALA A 222 1.43 19.88 -5.22
CA ALA A 222 1.52 19.38 -3.84
C ALA A 222 2.91 19.67 -3.27
N GLU A 223 2.99 19.81 -1.95
CA GLU A 223 4.26 20.02 -1.25
C GLU A 223 4.94 18.70 -0.94
N VAL A 224 4.17 17.68 -0.53
CA VAL A 224 4.62 16.32 -0.23
C VAL A 224 3.84 15.33 -1.06
N ARG A 225 4.50 14.27 -1.54
CA ARG A 225 3.88 13.18 -2.30
C ARG A 225 4.24 11.83 -1.70
N VAL A 226 3.24 11.12 -1.23
CA VAL A 226 3.34 9.73 -0.76
C VAL A 226 2.91 8.83 -1.91
N ILE A 227 3.88 8.18 -2.56
CA ILE A 227 3.62 7.22 -3.64
C ILE A 227 3.54 5.84 -3.02
N VAL A 228 2.36 5.24 -3.08
CA VAL A 228 2.06 3.94 -2.48
C VAL A 228 2.20 2.85 -3.54
N SER A 229 3.10 1.93 -3.30
CA SER A 229 3.31 0.72 -4.09
C SER A 229 3.09 -0.50 -3.23
N SER A 230 2.38 -1.52 -3.70
CA SER A 230 2.20 -2.72 -2.88
C SER A 230 3.50 -3.52 -2.74
N ILE A 231 4.39 -3.44 -3.70
CA ILE A 231 5.72 -4.08 -3.72
C ILE A 231 6.84 -3.05 -3.63
N GLN A 232 8.02 -3.46 -3.15
CA GLN A 232 9.17 -2.58 -2.93
C GLN A 232 9.64 -1.90 -4.22
N VAL A 233 9.88 -0.57 -4.14
CA VAL A 233 10.33 0.25 -5.27
C VAL A 233 11.86 0.29 -5.35
N ILE A 234 12.53 0.53 -4.23
CA ILE A 234 13.99 0.77 -4.21
C ILE A 234 14.77 -0.52 -4.02
N SER A 235 14.37 -1.36 -3.06
CA SER A 235 15.03 -2.65 -2.82
C SER A 235 14.70 -3.65 -3.91
N TRP A 236 15.71 -4.18 -4.63
CA TRP A 236 15.49 -5.05 -5.79
C TRP A 236 16.33 -6.34 -5.79
N GLU A 237 17.29 -6.46 -4.88
CA GLU A 237 18.32 -7.52 -4.95
C GLU A 237 17.89 -8.85 -4.33
N LYS A 238 16.75 -8.88 -3.64
CA LYS A 238 16.30 -10.04 -2.84
C LYS A 238 15.80 -11.22 -3.66
N GLY A 239 15.49 -11.00 -4.94
CA GLY A 239 14.84 -12.00 -5.78
C GLY A 239 13.37 -12.26 -5.40
N MET A 240 12.76 -11.35 -4.66
CA MET A 240 11.33 -11.29 -4.37
C MET A 240 10.62 -10.42 -5.40
N GLU A 241 9.30 -10.33 -5.35
CA GLU A 241 8.57 -9.35 -6.15
C GLU A 241 9.00 -7.93 -5.77
N CYS A 242 9.31 -7.14 -6.75
CA CYS A 242 9.70 -5.75 -6.58
C CYS A 242 9.78 -5.05 -7.95
N TRP A 243 9.88 -3.74 -7.96
CA TRP A 243 10.04 -2.97 -9.20
C TRP A 243 11.31 -3.36 -9.98
N GLY A 244 12.35 -3.79 -9.29
CA GLY A 244 13.58 -4.24 -9.93
C GLY A 244 13.46 -5.52 -10.75
N ASN A 245 12.33 -6.24 -10.69
CA ASN A 245 12.04 -7.33 -11.63
C ASN A 245 11.81 -6.81 -13.06
N MET A 246 11.43 -5.53 -13.20
CA MET A 246 11.29 -4.79 -14.45
C MET A 246 12.13 -3.49 -14.37
N PRO A 247 13.46 -3.54 -14.48
CA PRO A 247 14.34 -2.40 -14.22
C PRO A 247 13.98 -1.16 -15.05
N HIS A 248 13.57 -1.34 -16.30
CA HIS A 248 13.17 -0.25 -17.18
C HIS A 248 11.89 0.48 -16.70
N GLU A 249 10.97 -0.21 -16.00
CA GLU A 249 9.79 0.41 -15.40
C GLU A 249 10.17 1.21 -14.13
N ARG A 250 11.11 0.69 -13.33
CA ARG A 250 11.68 1.41 -12.18
C ARG A 250 12.41 2.68 -12.63
N ASP A 251 13.24 2.57 -13.64
CA ASP A 251 13.96 3.70 -14.22
C ASP A 251 12.97 4.74 -14.79
N ARG A 252 11.90 4.28 -15.46
CA ARG A 252 10.82 5.12 -15.96
C ARG A 252 10.15 5.91 -14.85
N LEU A 253 9.88 5.28 -13.69
CA LEU A 253 9.27 5.95 -12.53
C LEU A 253 10.16 7.08 -12.00
N PHE A 254 11.46 6.82 -11.82
CA PHE A 254 12.40 7.82 -11.34
C PHE A 254 12.54 8.97 -12.34
N LYS A 255 12.63 8.63 -13.63
CA LYS A 255 12.66 9.63 -14.71
C LYS A 255 11.39 10.46 -14.79
N LEU A 256 10.23 9.86 -14.52
CA LEU A 256 8.95 10.56 -14.50
C LEU A 256 8.89 11.59 -13.37
N ILE A 257 9.35 11.24 -12.16
CA ILE A 257 9.47 12.18 -11.04
C ILE A 257 10.37 13.36 -11.42
N GLU A 258 11.46 13.10 -12.13
CA GLU A 258 12.38 14.15 -12.60
C GLU A 258 11.71 15.04 -13.65
N THR A 259 11.14 14.46 -14.71
CA THR A 259 10.60 15.21 -15.86
C THR A 259 9.37 16.03 -15.51
N THR A 260 8.52 15.53 -14.61
CA THR A 260 7.37 16.27 -14.08
C THR A 260 7.75 17.29 -13.01
N LYS A 261 9.03 17.32 -12.61
CA LYS A 261 9.53 18.17 -11.53
C LYS A 261 8.77 17.98 -10.21
N ALA A 262 8.31 16.76 -9.96
CA ALA A 262 7.57 16.43 -8.76
C ALA A 262 8.48 16.48 -7.53
N LYS A 263 8.31 17.49 -6.70
CA LYS A 263 9.06 17.68 -5.44
C LYS A 263 8.39 16.92 -4.29
N GLY A 264 9.15 16.62 -3.23
CA GLY A 264 8.63 16.04 -1.98
C GLY A 264 8.13 14.61 -2.13
N ALA A 265 8.57 13.86 -3.15
CA ALA A 265 8.12 12.49 -3.39
C ALA A 265 9.01 11.48 -2.64
N PHE A 266 8.36 10.50 -2.03
CA PHE A 266 8.94 9.29 -1.48
C PHE A 266 7.93 8.14 -1.59
N PHE A 267 8.41 6.92 -1.38
CA PHE A 267 7.60 5.71 -1.50
C PHE A 267 7.26 5.12 -0.13
N ILE A 268 6.11 4.48 -0.08
CA ILE A 268 5.77 3.49 0.95
C ILE A 268 5.40 2.19 0.26
N SER A 269 5.80 1.05 0.85
CA SER A 269 5.61 -0.25 0.22
C SER A 269 5.25 -1.38 1.20
N GLY A 270 4.80 -2.51 0.65
CA GLY A 270 4.29 -3.70 1.34
C GLY A 270 4.99 -5.01 0.99
N ASP A 271 4.26 -6.10 0.90
CA ASP A 271 4.57 -7.48 0.46
C ASP A 271 5.46 -8.31 1.41
N VAL A 272 6.60 -7.82 1.83
CA VAL A 272 7.72 -8.62 2.38
C VAL A 272 7.61 -9.03 3.85
N HIS A 273 6.53 -8.73 4.56
CA HIS A 273 6.24 -9.09 5.96
C HIS A 273 7.20 -8.53 7.03
N PHE A 274 7.98 -7.51 6.71
CA PHE A 274 8.86 -6.82 7.67
C PHE A 274 8.86 -5.31 7.38
N THR A 275 9.52 -4.51 8.24
CA THR A 275 9.75 -3.10 7.95
C THR A 275 11.22 -2.85 7.71
N GLU A 276 11.51 -2.07 6.67
CA GLU A 276 12.85 -1.54 6.37
C GLU A 276 12.77 -0.17 5.71
N LEU A 277 13.83 0.60 5.81
CA LEU A 277 13.97 1.88 5.11
C LEU A 277 15.15 1.83 4.15
N SER A 278 14.87 2.08 2.89
CA SER A 278 15.84 2.12 1.79
C SER A 278 15.94 3.52 1.21
N MET A 279 17.11 3.87 0.64
CA MET A 279 17.36 5.15 0.00
C MET A 279 18.17 4.99 -1.27
N ALA A 280 17.61 5.38 -2.42
CA ALA A 280 18.32 5.56 -3.67
C ALA A 280 18.87 7.00 -3.69
N LYS A 281 20.17 7.12 -3.38
CA LYS A 281 20.81 8.43 -3.18
C LYS A 281 20.98 9.21 -4.46
N ASP A 282 21.43 8.55 -5.53
CA ASP A 282 21.95 9.18 -6.75
C ASP A 282 21.24 8.70 -8.04
N GLU A 283 20.11 7.98 -7.91
CA GLU A 283 19.37 7.40 -9.05
C GLU A 283 18.15 8.24 -9.46
N GLY A 284 17.73 9.15 -8.62
CA GLY A 284 16.58 10.03 -8.85
C GLY A 284 16.98 11.51 -8.91
N PRO A 285 16.01 12.42 -9.10
CA PRO A 285 16.27 13.87 -9.16
C PRO A 285 16.75 14.45 -7.81
N TYR A 286 16.56 13.72 -6.76
CA TYR A 286 16.99 13.94 -5.38
C TYR A 286 16.97 12.57 -4.67
N PRO A 287 17.51 12.44 -3.43
CA PRO A 287 17.44 11.16 -2.71
C PRO A 287 16.00 10.66 -2.56
N LEU A 288 15.70 9.50 -3.14
CA LEU A 288 14.39 8.86 -3.04
C LEU A 288 14.40 7.86 -1.89
N TYR A 289 13.37 7.89 -1.05
CA TYR A 289 13.20 7.00 0.09
C TYR A 289 12.05 6.02 -0.16
N ASP A 290 12.16 4.81 0.37
CA ASP A 290 11.13 3.77 0.38
C ASP A 290 11.02 3.20 1.78
N LEU A 291 9.97 3.58 2.50
CA LEU A 291 9.63 2.98 3.77
C LEU A 291 8.70 1.79 3.53
N THR A 292 9.25 0.59 3.61
CA THR A 292 8.46 -0.64 3.60
C THR A 292 7.91 -0.91 5.00
N SER A 293 6.62 -1.19 5.10
CA SER A 293 5.99 -1.68 6.34
C SER A 293 4.88 -2.65 6.02
N SER A 294 5.15 -3.92 6.22
CA SER A 294 4.40 -5.03 5.64
C SER A 294 4.15 -6.15 6.65
N GLY A 295 3.84 -5.81 7.87
CA GLY A 295 3.70 -6.79 8.93
C GLY A 295 2.54 -6.52 9.87
N LEU A 296 1.35 -6.11 9.38
CA LEU A 296 0.22 -5.80 10.26
C LEU A 296 -0.15 -6.96 11.19
N ASN A 297 -0.12 -8.20 10.68
CA ASN A 297 -0.16 -9.41 11.52
C ASN A 297 0.61 -10.58 10.93
N GLN A 298 1.51 -10.31 9.99
CA GLN A 298 2.44 -11.25 9.40
C GLN A 298 3.86 -11.00 9.92
N SER A 299 4.72 -12.01 9.77
CA SER A 299 6.15 -11.89 10.06
C SER A 299 6.90 -12.72 9.02
N PRO A 300 8.08 -12.29 8.57
CA PRO A 300 8.81 -12.96 7.51
C PRO A 300 9.39 -14.28 7.99
N GLY A 301 9.69 -15.17 7.05
CA GLY A 301 10.63 -16.25 7.29
C GLY A 301 11.99 -15.70 7.73
N ARG A 302 12.73 -16.50 8.51
CA ARG A 302 13.99 -16.08 9.15
C ARG A 302 15.04 -15.48 8.21
N THR A 303 15.01 -15.82 6.93
CA THR A 303 16.01 -15.38 5.94
C THR A 303 15.61 -14.15 5.13
N TRP A 304 14.34 -13.78 5.11
CA TRP A 304 13.85 -12.73 4.20
C TRP A 304 14.44 -11.35 4.55
N TYR A 305 14.35 -10.94 5.80
CA TYR A 305 14.85 -9.63 6.24
C TYR A 305 16.38 -9.53 6.30
N THR A 306 17.09 -10.69 6.29
CA THR A 306 18.57 -10.74 6.25
C THR A 306 19.12 -10.72 4.82
N SER A 307 18.26 -10.77 3.82
CA SER A 307 18.67 -10.75 2.40
C SER A 307 19.35 -9.43 2.03
N VAL A 308 20.11 -9.49 0.94
CA VAL A 308 20.83 -8.33 0.41
C VAL A 308 19.85 -7.21 0.06
N ASN A 309 20.20 -6.02 0.52
CA ASN A 309 19.60 -4.75 0.10
C ASN A 309 20.66 -3.66 0.25
N SER A 310 21.37 -3.34 -0.82
CA SER A 310 22.45 -2.32 -0.81
C SER A 310 21.94 -0.90 -0.57
N TYR A 311 20.64 -0.68 -0.74
CA TYR A 311 19.97 0.61 -0.49
C TYR A 311 19.48 0.77 0.96
N ARG A 312 19.51 -0.31 1.76
CA ARG A 312 19.04 -0.25 3.15
C ARG A 312 19.89 0.69 3.98
N LEU A 313 19.26 1.65 4.64
CA LEU A 313 19.94 2.48 5.60
C LEU A 313 20.39 1.65 6.81
N PRO A 314 21.57 1.91 7.39
CA PRO A 314 22.11 1.12 8.51
C PRO A 314 21.14 1.05 9.70
N GLY A 315 20.90 -0.16 10.22
CA GLY A 315 20.00 -0.40 11.36
C GLY A 315 18.50 -0.25 11.05
N LYS A 316 18.13 0.05 9.82
CA LYS A 316 16.74 0.34 9.43
C LYS A 316 16.01 -0.91 8.92
N VAL A 317 15.98 -1.98 9.73
CA VAL A 317 15.20 -3.21 9.43
C VAL A 317 14.69 -3.84 10.73
N TYR A 318 13.42 -4.32 10.71
CA TYR A 318 12.82 -5.04 11.84
C TYR A 318 11.87 -6.13 11.32
N PRO A 319 12.06 -7.41 11.73
CA PRO A 319 11.33 -8.54 11.17
C PRO A 319 10.03 -8.90 11.93
N GLY A 320 9.66 -8.18 12.97
CA GLY A 320 8.44 -8.42 13.74
C GLY A 320 7.22 -7.78 13.11
N ARG A 321 6.05 -8.00 13.70
CA ARG A 321 4.82 -7.29 13.33
C ARG A 321 5.03 -5.80 13.46
N ASN A 322 4.58 -5.06 12.44
CA ASN A 322 4.95 -3.65 12.29
C ASN A 322 3.90 -2.87 11.52
N PHE A 323 3.93 -1.55 11.69
CA PHE A 323 3.27 -0.56 10.85
C PHE A 323 4.19 0.62 10.62
N GLY A 324 3.96 1.34 9.53
CA GLY A 324 4.68 2.56 9.21
C GLY A 324 3.93 3.79 9.71
N LEU A 325 4.68 4.82 10.11
CA LEU A 325 4.12 6.13 10.45
C LEU A 325 4.91 7.23 9.75
N ILE A 326 4.20 8.14 9.14
CA ILE A 326 4.71 9.35 8.50
C ILE A 326 4.19 10.54 9.29
N GLN A 327 5.09 11.39 9.78
CA GLN A 327 4.74 12.64 10.43
C GLN A 327 5.32 13.80 9.62
N ILE A 328 4.49 14.76 9.24
CA ILE A 328 4.91 15.93 8.48
C ILE A 328 4.70 17.14 9.36
N ASP A 329 5.79 17.72 9.84
CA ASP A 329 5.78 18.94 10.64
C ASP A 329 5.93 20.16 9.74
N TRP A 330 4.88 20.97 9.70
CA TRP A 330 4.79 22.17 8.88
C TRP A 330 5.23 23.45 9.59
N ALA A 331 5.55 23.38 10.88
CA ALA A 331 5.78 24.57 11.72
C ALA A 331 7.16 25.22 11.51
N GLY A 332 8.16 24.46 11.06
CA GLY A 332 9.53 24.93 10.88
C GLY A 332 9.73 25.80 9.63
N LYS A 333 10.88 26.47 9.55
CA LYS A 333 11.32 27.17 8.32
C LYS A 333 11.45 26.22 7.13
N ASP A 334 11.85 24.99 7.37
CA ASP A 334 11.82 23.87 6.44
C ASP A 334 10.92 22.80 7.05
N THR A 335 9.90 22.40 6.30
CA THR A 335 9.00 21.31 6.68
C THR A 335 9.82 20.04 6.87
N THR A 336 9.58 19.29 7.92
CA THR A 336 10.24 18.00 8.13
C THR A 336 9.27 16.83 7.95
N ILE A 337 9.77 15.77 7.31
CA ILE A 337 9.08 14.50 7.14
C ILE A 337 9.80 13.47 7.98
N THR A 338 9.11 12.91 8.96
CA THR A 338 9.65 11.82 9.79
C THR A 338 9.03 10.49 9.32
N LEU A 339 9.87 9.58 8.85
CA LEU A 339 9.50 8.23 8.46
C LEU A 339 9.86 7.26 9.57
N GLN A 340 8.87 6.53 10.11
CA GLN A 340 9.09 5.58 11.21
C GLN A 340 8.56 4.20 10.88
N GLY A 341 9.37 3.16 11.15
CA GLY A 341 8.88 1.80 11.36
C GLY A 341 8.56 1.60 12.84
N ARG A 342 7.39 1.06 13.15
CA ARG A 342 6.93 0.82 14.52
C ARG A 342 6.54 -0.63 14.74
N LYS A 343 6.80 -1.16 15.94
CA LYS A 343 6.33 -2.47 16.39
C LYS A 343 4.82 -2.50 16.57
N GLU A 344 4.25 -3.70 16.70
CA GLU A 344 2.87 -3.92 17.14
C GLU A 344 2.52 -3.19 18.45
N SER A 345 3.49 -2.95 19.31
CA SER A 345 3.34 -2.18 20.56
C SER A 345 3.30 -0.65 20.36
N GLY A 346 3.59 -0.15 19.16
CA GLY A 346 3.75 1.27 18.88
C GLY A 346 5.17 1.81 19.09
N GLU A 347 6.10 1.01 19.65
CA GLU A 347 7.50 1.40 19.81
C GLU A 347 8.20 1.63 18.47
N VAL A 348 8.96 2.70 18.34
CA VAL A 348 9.76 3.01 17.14
C VAL A 348 10.94 2.07 17.05
N VAL A 349 11.10 1.37 15.94
CA VAL A 349 12.24 0.48 15.67
C VAL A 349 13.28 1.10 14.75
N HIS A 350 12.85 2.00 13.90
CA HIS A 350 13.75 2.85 13.12
C HIS A 350 13.03 4.13 12.71
N GLU A 351 13.82 5.18 12.50
CA GLU A 351 13.33 6.51 12.16
C GLU A 351 14.30 7.20 11.22
N GLU A 352 13.77 8.04 10.31
CA GLU A 352 14.54 8.94 9.48
C GLU A 352 13.82 10.29 9.40
N ILE A 353 14.55 11.37 9.68
CA ILE A 353 14.02 12.73 9.61
C ILE A 353 14.57 13.42 8.36
N ILE A 354 13.68 13.82 7.47
CA ILE A 354 14.02 14.33 6.15
C ILE A 354 13.50 15.77 6.03
N PRO A 355 14.39 16.77 5.92
CA PRO A 355 13.96 18.11 5.55
C PRO A 355 13.32 18.10 4.14
N LEU A 356 12.19 18.75 3.95
CA LEU A 356 11.50 18.78 2.66
C LEU A 356 12.38 19.41 1.55
N SER A 357 13.27 20.33 1.91
CA SER A 357 14.26 20.91 1.00
C SER A 357 15.17 19.85 0.38
N ARG A 358 15.44 18.73 1.06
CA ARG A 358 16.23 17.61 0.53
C ARG A 358 15.53 16.83 -0.57
N LEU A 359 14.18 16.91 -0.64
CA LEU A 359 13.36 16.23 -1.64
C LEU A 359 12.97 17.18 -2.78
N ARG A 360 13.93 18.00 -3.24
CA ARG A 360 13.74 18.97 -4.32
C ARG A 360 14.95 18.95 -5.26
N MET A 361 14.72 19.23 -6.52
CA MET A 361 15.80 19.44 -7.48
C MET A 361 16.52 20.76 -7.19
N ALA A 362 17.80 20.83 -7.51
CA ALA A 362 18.58 22.07 -7.43
C ALA A 362 17.87 23.19 -8.22
N GLY A 363 17.71 24.36 -7.61
CA GLY A 363 17.05 25.52 -8.21
C GLY A 363 15.52 25.58 -8.06
N GLN A 364 14.86 24.59 -7.45
CA GLN A 364 13.46 24.69 -7.06
C GLN A 364 13.33 25.45 -5.74
N SER A 365 12.90 26.72 -5.80
CA SER A 365 12.58 27.52 -4.60
C SER A 365 11.36 26.93 -3.86
N GLY A 366 11.34 27.07 -2.53
CA GLY A 366 10.14 26.85 -1.74
C GLY A 366 9.12 27.95 -2.07
N GLN A 367 8.07 27.63 -2.82
CA GLN A 367 6.85 28.43 -2.91
C GLN A 367 5.77 27.79 -2.07
#